data_dc302e7e809ec8b54ec73711c6d22858
#
_entry.id   dc302e7e809ec8b54ec73711c6d22858
#
_cell.length_a   1.000
_cell.length_b   1.000
_cell.length_c   1.000
_cell.angle_alpha   90.00
_cell.angle_beta   90.00
_cell.angle_gamma   90.00
#
_symmetry.space_group_name_H-M   'P 1'
#
loop_
_entity.id
_entity.type
_entity.pdbx_description
1 polymer ?
#
loop_
_entity_poly.entity_id
_entity_poly.type
_entity_poly.pdbx_seq_one_letter_code
_entity_poly.pdbx_strand_id
1 'polypeptide(L)'
;MASDTWFTCQSHLGQPEDYFLPWHRLYVAQFEQIIATITNHPEFTLPYWDYTSPASYAIPEAFQAKNKDDPTFSPLFVANRNVAGGQLRAANVNDGEPLNKNFPGVRNFLVLPDMTGGDYSVFCGQLDSALHGNVHVYTGDASNMGNVPTAAGDPIFWLHHCNIDRIWMAWNEQGHKNPTQTNGRNWSDTKFVYVSGTGKRVELAIDQISNSAKLPYRYDELPKKTLVAESSRGQDRLLLRSVRPGTAPGNRAGVVSGPIALGQTAQTVKLEPAEPQNRLINIAPRFEIRGGRRLVLVLNGVQASADPRTTYEVYLDLPAGASPAAADDHYVGLLNFFGASSDQGHSMHGGKTVEFEVSAVVQKLRGRLQEETSVTLVPVGQPAADAAPAIAGGIELHDR
;
A
#
# COMPACT_ATOMS: atom_id res chain seq x y z
N MET A 1 -26.19 -3.53 17.78
CA MET A 1 -25.17 -4.60 17.90
C MET A 1 -24.20 -4.40 16.73
N ALA A 2 -23.24 -3.52 16.92
CA ALA A 2 -22.05 -3.56 16.10
C ALA A 2 -21.28 -4.76 16.62
N SER A 3 -21.31 -5.89 15.92
CA SER A 3 -20.43 -6.99 16.26
C SER A 3 -19.00 -6.54 15.93
N ASP A 4 -18.05 -6.90 16.76
CA ASP A 4 -16.63 -6.63 16.57
C ASP A 4 -16.11 -7.03 15.16
N THR A 5 -16.83 -7.88 14.48
CA THR A 5 -16.54 -8.37 13.13
C THR A 5 -16.86 -7.38 12.00
N TRP A 6 -17.69 -6.38 12.23
CA TRP A 6 -18.05 -5.40 11.21
C TRP A 6 -17.11 -4.20 11.17
N PHE A 7 -16.48 -3.89 12.31
CA PHE A 7 -15.52 -2.79 12.43
C PHE A 7 -14.06 -3.21 12.23
N THR A 8 -13.80 -4.50 12.07
CA THR A 8 -12.45 -5.03 11.96
C THR A 8 -12.23 -5.61 10.57
N CYS A 9 -11.25 -5.10 9.85
CA CYS A 9 -10.79 -5.71 8.61
C CYS A 9 -10.23 -7.10 8.93
N GLN A 10 -11.02 -8.15 8.65
CA GLN A 10 -10.64 -9.53 8.97
C GLN A 10 -9.43 -10.01 8.16
N SER A 11 -9.04 -9.28 7.12
CA SER A 11 -7.83 -9.57 6.36
C SER A 11 -6.54 -9.46 7.18
N HIS A 12 -6.56 -8.70 8.29
CA HIS A 12 -5.40 -8.46 9.14
C HIS A 12 -5.42 -9.23 10.47
N LEU A 13 -6.49 -9.98 10.76
CA LEU A 13 -6.64 -10.71 12.03
C LEU A 13 -5.72 -11.94 12.12
N GLY A 14 -4.45 -11.71 12.47
CA GLY A 14 -3.48 -12.77 12.76
C GLY A 14 -3.20 -13.70 11.57
N GLN A 15 -3.52 -13.28 10.37
CA GLN A 15 -3.36 -14.02 9.13
C GLN A 15 -2.47 -13.25 8.15
N PRO A 16 -1.78 -13.97 7.28
CA PRO A 16 -0.94 -13.35 6.28
C PRO A 16 -1.76 -12.53 5.27
N GLU A 17 -1.07 -11.69 4.54
CA GLU A 17 -1.56 -10.78 3.50
C GLU A 17 -2.46 -11.42 2.45
N ASP A 18 -2.43 -12.74 2.34
CA ASP A 18 -3.21 -13.52 1.37
C ASP A 18 -4.73 -13.28 1.42
N TYR A 19 -5.24 -12.68 2.51
CA TYR A 19 -6.67 -12.42 2.68
C TYR A 19 -7.09 -10.97 2.39
N PHE A 20 -6.17 -10.05 2.16
CA PHE A 20 -6.48 -8.67 1.88
C PHE A 20 -7.44 -8.52 0.68
N LEU A 21 -7.08 -9.07 -0.47
CA LEU A 21 -7.87 -8.94 -1.69
C LEU A 21 -9.24 -9.64 -1.61
N PRO A 22 -9.34 -10.92 -1.20
CA PRO A 22 -10.63 -11.59 -1.17
C PRO A 22 -11.58 -11.01 -0.13
N TRP A 23 -11.07 -10.55 1.03
CA TRP A 23 -11.89 -9.91 2.03
C TRP A 23 -12.52 -8.63 1.49
N HIS A 24 -11.73 -7.76 0.86
CA HIS A 24 -12.24 -6.50 0.32
C HIS A 24 -13.16 -6.70 -0.89
N ARG A 25 -12.90 -7.65 -1.77
CA ARG A 25 -13.83 -8.00 -2.87
C ARG A 25 -15.21 -8.38 -2.33
N LEU A 26 -15.25 -9.25 -1.33
CA LEU A 26 -16.51 -9.64 -0.68
C LEU A 26 -17.17 -8.46 0.03
N TYR A 27 -16.40 -7.60 0.65
CA TYR A 27 -16.90 -6.43 1.35
C TYR A 27 -17.56 -5.42 0.41
N VAL A 28 -16.90 -5.12 -0.70
CA VAL A 28 -17.45 -4.26 -1.77
C VAL A 28 -18.71 -4.86 -2.38
N ALA A 29 -18.65 -6.14 -2.77
CA ALA A 29 -19.80 -6.82 -3.34
C ALA A 29 -21.01 -6.86 -2.38
N GLN A 30 -20.74 -7.07 -1.08
CA GLN A 30 -21.79 -7.06 -0.06
C GLN A 30 -22.38 -5.67 0.14
N PHE A 31 -21.57 -4.61 0.11
CA PHE A 31 -22.04 -3.24 0.21
C PHE A 31 -22.88 -2.83 -1.01
N GLU A 32 -22.47 -3.21 -2.22
CA GLU A 32 -23.26 -3.02 -3.44
C GLU A 32 -24.64 -3.67 -3.33
N GLN A 33 -24.69 -4.93 -2.85
CA GLN A 33 -25.96 -5.61 -2.60
C GLN A 33 -26.83 -4.94 -1.54
N ILE A 34 -26.22 -4.38 -0.48
CA ILE A 34 -26.94 -3.61 0.54
C ILE A 34 -27.62 -2.41 -0.10
N ILE A 35 -26.88 -1.62 -0.88
CA ILE A 35 -27.44 -0.44 -1.56
C ILE A 35 -28.58 -0.86 -2.51
N ALA A 36 -28.32 -1.84 -3.39
CA ALA A 36 -29.33 -2.35 -4.32
C ALA A 36 -30.62 -2.78 -3.60
N THR A 37 -30.49 -3.43 -2.44
CA THR A 37 -31.61 -3.90 -1.63
C THR A 37 -32.39 -2.75 -1.00
N ILE A 38 -31.71 -1.82 -0.32
CA ILE A 38 -32.40 -0.75 0.44
C ILE A 38 -32.99 0.34 -0.46
N THR A 39 -32.39 0.53 -1.65
CA THR A 39 -32.90 1.51 -2.64
C THR A 39 -33.88 0.90 -3.61
N ASN A 40 -34.05 -0.42 -3.62
CA ASN A 40 -34.83 -1.17 -4.61
C ASN A 40 -34.35 -0.94 -6.06
N HIS A 41 -33.05 -0.83 -6.24
CA HIS A 41 -32.36 -0.70 -7.52
C HIS A 41 -31.43 -1.89 -7.73
N PRO A 42 -31.94 -3.04 -8.21
CA PRO A 42 -31.13 -4.27 -8.38
C PRO A 42 -30.02 -4.12 -9.43
N GLU A 43 -30.13 -3.13 -10.31
CA GLU A 43 -29.13 -2.77 -11.33
C GLU A 43 -28.00 -1.87 -10.81
N PHE A 44 -28.06 -1.46 -9.54
CA PHE A 44 -27.03 -0.59 -8.96
C PHE A 44 -25.67 -1.29 -8.96
N THR A 45 -24.64 -0.58 -9.42
CA THR A 45 -23.24 -0.99 -9.35
C THR A 45 -22.38 0.13 -8.81
N LEU A 46 -21.37 -0.22 -8.01
CA LEU A 46 -20.39 0.74 -7.50
C LEU A 46 -19.42 1.14 -8.61
N PRO A 47 -19.16 2.43 -8.82
CA PRO A 47 -18.10 2.88 -9.71
C PRO A 47 -16.72 2.64 -9.06
N TYR A 48 -15.65 2.72 -9.86
CA TYR A 48 -14.27 2.71 -9.37
C TYR A 48 -13.57 4.06 -9.64
N TRP A 49 -12.57 4.35 -8.84
CA TRP A 49 -11.70 5.50 -9.02
C TRP A 49 -10.32 5.05 -9.51
N ASP A 50 -10.03 5.24 -10.80
CA ASP A 50 -8.75 4.84 -11.41
C ASP A 50 -7.64 5.87 -11.15
N TYR A 51 -7.21 6.00 -9.92
CA TYR A 51 -6.11 6.88 -9.52
C TYR A 51 -4.73 6.41 -10.05
N THR A 52 -4.64 5.37 -10.85
CA THR A 52 -3.40 4.99 -11.55
C THR A 52 -3.29 5.62 -12.92
N SER A 53 -4.37 6.25 -13.39
CA SER A 53 -4.41 7.05 -14.61
C SER A 53 -4.12 8.53 -14.30
N PRO A 54 -3.22 9.20 -15.05
CA PRO A 54 -2.93 10.62 -14.83
C PRO A 54 -4.15 11.54 -14.87
N ALA A 55 -5.18 11.19 -15.64
CA ALA A 55 -6.41 11.95 -15.73
C ALA A 55 -7.26 11.90 -14.44
N SER A 56 -6.98 10.94 -13.52
CA SER A 56 -7.79 10.65 -12.35
C SER A 56 -6.97 10.63 -11.05
N TYR A 57 -5.82 11.32 -11.00
CA TYR A 57 -5.02 11.45 -9.78
C TYR A 57 -5.72 12.25 -8.67
N ALA A 58 -6.71 13.06 -9.02
CA ALA A 58 -7.58 13.74 -8.07
C ALA A 58 -8.80 12.86 -7.71
N ILE A 59 -9.45 13.17 -6.57
CA ILE A 59 -10.74 12.54 -6.25
C ILE A 59 -11.78 12.91 -7.31
N PRO A 60 -12.75 12.02 -7.60
CA PRO A 60 -13.80 12.31 -8.57
C PRO A 60 -14.58 13.58 -8.21
N GLU A 61 -15.02 14.31 -9.22
CA GLU A 61 -15.64 15.62 -9.08
C GLU A 61 -16.84 15.62 -8.13
N ALA A 62 -17.65 14.55 -8.15
CA ALA A 62 -18.82 14.38 -7.28
C ALA A 62 -18.47 14.42 -5.78
N PHE A 63 -17.22 14.14 -5.40
CA PHE A 63 -16.75 14.11 -4.01
C PHE A 63 -16.08 15.41 -3.57
N GLN A 64 -15.90 16.37 -4.48
CA GLN A 64 -15.15 17.61 -4.22
C GLN A 64 -16.00 18.68 -3.51
N ALA A 65 -15.33 19.61 -2.84
CA ALA A 65 -15.94 20.68 -2.07
C ALA A 65 -16.87 21.60 -2.89
N LYS A 66 -16.62 21.75 -4.20
CA LYS A 66 -17.48 22.53 -5.09
C LYS A 66 -18.92 22.00 -5.20
N ASN A 67 -19.11 20.72 -4.90
CA ASN A 67 -20.40 20.04 -4.94
C ASN A 67 -21.01 19.79 -3.54
N LYS A 68 -20.41 20.34 -2.47
CA LYS A 68 -20.83 20.11 -1.07
C LYS A 68 -22.26 20.57 -0.76
N ASP A 69 -22.77 21.55 -1.50
CA ASP A 69 -24.11 22.13 -1.35
C ASP A 69 -25.11 21.61 -2.40
N ASP A 70 -24.67 20.77 -3.34
CA ASP A 70 -25.55 20.12 -4.32
C ASP A 70 -26.28 18.95 -3.64
N PRO A 71 -27.62 18.92 -3.62
CA PRO A 71 -28.38 17.88 -2.92
C PRO A 71 -28.11 16.46 -3.44
N THR A 72 -27.62 16.31 -4.67
CA THR A 72 -27.27 15.02 -5.26
C THR A 72 -25.93 14.52 -4.75
N PHE A 73 -24.94 15.42 -4.61
CA PHE A 73 -23.56 15.06 -4.32
C PHE A 73 -23.12 15.36 -2.88
N SER A 74 -23.86 16.24 -2.17
CA SER A 74 -23.49 16.59 -0.79
C SER A 74 -23.30 15.39 0.16
N PRO A 75 -24.03 14.26 0.03
CA PRO A 75 -23.80 13.07 0.85
C PRO A 75 -22.43 12.38 0.59
N LEU A 76 -21.78 12.70 -0.53
CA LEU A 76 -20.45 12.16 -0.90
C LEU A 76 -19.30 13.04 -0.37
N PHE A 77 -19.62 14.25 0.13
CA PHE A 77 -18.62 15.18 0.62
C PHE A 77 -18.26 14.90 2.09
N VAL A 78 -16.97 14.74 2.37
CA VAL A 78 -16.41 14.62 3.72
C VAL A 78 -15.44 15.78 3.94
N ALA A 79 -15.80 16.69 4.84
CA ALA A 79 -15.11 17.98 4.99
C ALA A 79 -13.66 17.89 5.42
N ASN A 80 -13.31 16.87 6.19
CA ASN A 80 -12.00 16.71 6.82
C ASN A 80 -11.08 15.71 6.10
N ARG A 81 -11.30 15.42 4.81
CA ARG A 81 -10.31 14.68 4.03
C ARG A 81 -9.01 15.46 3.97
N ASN A 82 -7.92 14.82 4.44
CA ASN A 82 -6.56 15.36 4.41
C ASN A 82 -6.40 16.78 5.03
N VAL A 83 -7.25 17.17 5.97
CA VAL A 83 -7.22 18.50 6.60
C VAL A 83 -6.36 18.50 7.87
N ALA A 84 -6.40 17.43 8.66
CA ALA A 84 -5.64 17.33 9.89
C ALA A 84 -4.14 17.15 9.59
N GLY A 85 -3.37 18.19 9.78
CA GLY A 85 -1.94 18.20 9.52
C GLY A 85 -1.54 18.73 8.14
N GLY A 86 -2.36 19.56 7.54
CA GLY A 86 -2.29 20.15 6.18
C GLY A 86 -0.95 20.56 5.59
N GLN A 87 0.15 20.47 6.33
CA GLN A 87 1.50 20.71 5.82
C GLN A 87 2.17 19.44 5.25
N LEU A 88 1.65 18.27 5.55
CA LEU A 88 2.30 17.01 5.23
C LEU A 88 1.73 16.35 3.99
N ARG A 89 0.44 16.55 3.76
CA ARG A 89 -0.30 15.97 2.66
C ARG A 89 -0.56 17.10 1.69
N ALA A 90 0.34 17.26 0.81
CA ALA A 90 0.52 18.42 -0.02
C ALA A 90 -0.60 18.76 -1.00
N ALA A 91 -1.61 17.91 -1.13
CA ALA A 91 -2.75 18.14 -1.99
C ALA A 91 -3.96 18.60 -1.16
N ASN A 92 -4.63 19.65 -1.58
CA ASN A 92 -5.96 19.96 -1.11
C ASN A 92 -6.96 19.01 -1.83
N VAL A 93 -7.14 17.84 -1.25
CA VAL A 93 -7.89 16.74 -1.86
C VAL A 93 -9.32 17.14 -2.18
N ASN A 94 -9.97 17.86 -1.25
CA ASN A 94 -11.35 18.30 -1.42
C ASN A 94 -11.52 19.35 -2.53
N ASP A 95 -10.47 20.09 -2.88
CA ASP A 95 -10.51 21.03 -4.01
C ASP A 95 -10.13 20.36 -5.35
N GLY A 96 -9.90 19.04 -5.35
CA GLY A 96 -9.59 18.28 -6.57
C GLY A 96 -8.12 18.37 -6.98
N GLU A 97 -7.21 18.66 -6.06
CA GLU A 97 -5.79 18.55 -6.35
C GLU A 97 -5.34 17.07 -6.46
N PRO A 98 -4.41 16.75 -7.37
CA PRO A 98 -3.86 15.40 -7.50
C PRO A 98 -3.19 14.92 -6.22
N LEU A 99 -3.48 13.69 -5.78
CA LEU A 99 -2.88 13.11 -4.56
C LEU A 99 -1.36 13.08 -4.60
N ASN A 100 -0.77 12.93 -5.79
CA ASN A 100 0.68 12.88 -6.00
C ASN A 100 1.30 14.24 -6.36
N LYS A 101 0.62 15.35 -6.10
CA LYS A 101 1.07 16.72 -6.46
C LYS A 101 2.54 16.98 -6.11
N ASN A 102 3.00 16.50 -4.96
CA ASN A 102 4.38 16.67 -4.49
C ASN A 102 5.28 15.45 -4.70
N PHE A 103 4.83 14.48 -5.47
CA PHE A 103 5.56 13.24 -5.77
C PHE A 103 5.72 13.04 -7.28
N PRO A 104 6.47 13.90 -7.97
CA PRO A 104 6.67 13.76 -9.42
C PRO A 104 7.67 12.63 -9.74
N GLY A 105 7.60 12.14 -10.97
CA GLY A 105 8.58 11.20 -11.50
C GLY A 105 8.61 9.86 -10.77
N VAL A 106 9.79 9.43 -10.37
CA VAL A 106 10.00 8.13 -9.68
C VAL A 106 9.34 8.04 -8.31
N ARG A 107 9.04 9.19 -7.69
CA ARG A 107 8.39 9.26 -6.39
C ARG A 107 6.86 9.18 -6.46
N ASN A 108 6.30 9.15 -7.66
CA ASN A 108 4.86 8.97 -7.83
C ASN A 108 4.42 7.62 -7.25
N PHE A 109 3.62 7.65 -6.19
CA PHE A 109 3.09 6.46 -5.53
C PHE A 109 1.80 5.92 -6.16
N LEU A 110 1.16 6.66 -7.08
CA LEU A 110 -0.05 6.25 -7.80
C LEU A 110 0.31 5.39 -9.01
N VAL A 111 1.00 4.30 -8.77
CA VAL A 111 1.47 3.38 -9.81
C VAL A 111 0.99 1.96 -9.55
N LEU A 112 0.70 1.24 -10.62
CA LEU A 112 0.33 -0.17 -10.51
C LEU A 112 1.48 -0.99 -9.88
N PRO A 113 1.16 -2.03 -9.08
CA PRO A 113 2.14 -3.00 -8.66
C PRO A 113 2.74 -3.73 -9.87
N ASP A 114 3.77 -4.55 -9.63
CA ASP A 114 4.28 -5.43 -10.70
C ASP A 114 3.22 -6.47 -11.09
N MET A 115 2.63 -6.24 -12.26
CA MET A 115 1.61 -7.13 -12.81
C MET A 115 2.18 -8.34 -13.54
N THR A 116 3.52 -8.47 -13.63
CA THR A 116 4.16 -9.54 -14.41
C THR A 116 4.54 -10.76 -13.58
N GLY A 117 4.67 -10.60 -12.27
CA GLY A 117 4.98 -11.68 -11.34
C GLY A 117 3.76 -12.56 -11.06
N GLY A 118 3.96 -13.89 -11.05
CA GLY A 118 2.88 -14.85 -10.78
C GLY A 118 2.70 -15.21 -9.30
N ASP A 119 3.47 -14.64 -8.39
CA ASP A 119 3.34 -14.88 -6.95
C ASP A 119 2.25 -13.96 -6.37
N TYR A 120 1.14 -14.59 -5.95
CA TYR A 120 0.00 -13.88 -5.39
C TYR A 120 0.35 -13.09 -4.12
N SER A 121 1.11 -13.68 -3.21
CA SER A 121 1.43 -13.02 -1.94
C SER A 121 2.29 -11.78 -2.14
N VAL A 122 3.21 -11.84 -3.10
CA VAL A 122 4.02 -10.69 -3.52
C VAL A 122 3.13 -9.61 -4.11
N PHE A 123 2.26 -9.96 -5.06
CA PHE A 123 1.33 -9.02 -5.69
C PHE A 123 0.38 -8.39 -4.67
N CYS A 124 -0.24 -9.22 -3.82
CA CYS A 124 -1.17 -8.79 -2.78
C CYS A 124 -0.50 -7.82 -1.78
N GLY A 125 0.69 -8.19 -1.29
CA GLY A 125 1.44 -7.35 -0.35
C GLY A 125 1.90 -6.01 -0.94
N GLN A 126 2.31 -5.99 -2.23
CA GLN A 126 2.64 -4.73 -2.93
C GLN A 126 1.42 -3.82 -3.04
N LEU A 127 0.28 -4.40 -3.39
CA LEU A 127 -0.96 -3.64 -3.56
C LEU A 127 -1.42 -3.08 -2.22
N ASP A 128 -1.41 -3.88 -1.16
CA ASP A 128 -1.84 -3.49 0.19
C ASP A 128 -0.92 -2.44 0.82
N SER A 129 0.38 -2.73 0.91
CA SER A 129 1.30 -1.89 1.68
C SER A 129 1.71 -0.60 0.99
N ALA A 130 1.72 -0.57 -0.35
CA ALA A 130 2.14 0.58 -1.12
C ALA A 130 0.96 1.38 -1.68
N LEU A 131 0.41 0.98 -2.83
CA LEU A 131 -0.62 1.76 -3.52
C LEU A 131 -1.85 2.00 -2.65
N HIS A 132 -2.43 0.94 -2.07
CA HIS A 132 -3.62 1.02 -1.23
C HIS A 132 -3.39 1.89 0.00
N GLY A 133 -2.39 1.58 0.84
CA GLY A 133 -2.12 2.34 2.06
C GLY A 133 -1.77 3.80 1.79
N ASN A 134 -1.05 4.10 0.71
CA ASN A 134 -0.74 5.48 0.34
C ASN A 134 -2.00 6.25 -0.10
N VAL A 135 -2.90 5.64 -0.88
CA VAL A 135 -4.16 6.29 -1.25
C VAL A 135 -5.00 6.60 -0.02
N HIS A 136 -5.10 5.67 0.94
CA HIS A 136 -5.77 5.91 2.20
C HIS A 136 -5.22 7.12 2.95
N VAL A 137 -3.90 7.15 3.19
CA VAL A 137 -3.24 8.19 3.97
C VAL A 137 -3.28 9.55 3.27
N TYR A 138 -3.14 9.58 1.93
CA TYR A 138 -3.15 10.84 1.18
C TYR A 138 -4.54 11.35 0.85
N THR A 139 -5.58 10.52 0.94
CA THR A 139 -6.97 10.95 0.79
C THR A 139 -7.56 11.42 2.10
N GLY A 140 -7.33 10.69 3.19
CA GLY A 140 -8.04 10.86 4.45
C GLY A 140 -7.19 11.36 5.62
N ASP A 141 -7.83 11.32 6.78
CA ASP A 141 -7.21 11.51 8.10
C ASP A 141 -7.67 10.41 9.08
N ALA A 142 -7.33 10.56 10.36
CA ALA A 142 -7.65 9.58 11.40
C ALA A 142 -9.16 9.33 11.61
N SER A 143 -10.04 10.22 11.14
CA SER A 143 -11.49 10.11 11.33
C SER A 143 -12.24 9.56 10.10
N ASN A 144 -11.53 9.29 9.02
CA ASN A 144 -12.09 8.79 7.76
C ASN A 144 -11.10 7.89 7.01
N MET A 145 -10.87 8.08 5.71
CA MET A 145 -10.04 7.24 4.84
C MET A 145 -8.64 6.92 5.39
N GLY A 146 -8.05 7.78 6.23
CA GLY A 146 -6.69 7.60 6.74
C GLY A 146 -6.55 6.60 7.89
N ASN A 147 -7.65 6.02 8.39
CA ASN A 147 -7.65 5.14 9.55
C ASN A 147 -8.55 3.92 9.35
N VAL A 148 -8.04 2.71 9.57
CA VAL A 148 -8.73 1.44 9.28
C VAL A 148 -10.15 1.38 9.85
N PRO A 149 -10.41 1.65 11.16
CA PRO A 149 -11.76 1.54 11.72
C PRO A 149 -12.79 2.52 11.13
N THR A 150 -12.35 3.64 10.57
CA THR A 150 -13.21 4.72 10.10
C THR A 150 -13.24 4.86 8.57
N ALA A 151 -12.31 4.21 7.88
CA ALA A 151 -12.11 4.37 6.44
C ALA A 151 -13.37 4.12 5.61
N ALA A 152 -14.12 3.07 5.91
CA ALA A 152 -15.34 2.72 5.20
C ALA A 152 -16.52 3.66 5.47
N GLY A 153 -16.40 4.58 6.43
CA GLY A 153 -17.36 5.66 6.66
C GLY A 153 -17.25 6.81 5.65
N ASP A 154 -16.14 6.90 4.92
CA ASP A 154 -16.00 7.82 3.80
C ASP A 154 -16.49 7.15 2.50
N PRO A 155 -17.48 7.73 1.80
CA PRO A 155 -18.03 7.12 0.58
C PRO A 155 -16.99 6.81 -0.50
N ILE A 156 -15.88 7.55 -0.58
CA ILE A 156 -14.83 7.30 -1.58
C ILE A 156 -14.06 5.98 -1.34
N PHE A 157 -14.11 5.45 -0.12
CA PHE A 157 -13.56 4.14 0.23
C PHE A 157 -14.03 3.04 -0.74
N TRP A 158 -15.31 3.06 -1.07
CA TRP A 158 -15.91 2.04 -1.92
C TRP A 158 -15.38 2.09 -3.34
N LEU A 159 -15.20 3.30 -3.89
CA LEU A 159 -14.60 3.49 -5.22
C LEU A 159 -13.12 3.09 -5.25
N HIS A 160 -12.41 3.39 -4.16
CA HIS A 160 -11.02 2.99 -3.98
C HIS A 160 -10.89 1.47 -4.00
N HIS A 161 -11.70 0.75 -3.22
CA HIS A 161 -11.64 -0.70 -3.15
C HIS A 161 -12.20 -1.39 -4.42
N CYS A 162 -13.14 -0.78 -5.14
CA CYS A 162 -13.49 -1.23 -6.49
C CYS A 162 -12.28 -1.17 -7.43
N ASN A 163 -11.43 -0.13 -7.35
CA ASN A 163 -10.22 -0.07 -8.16
C ASN A 163 -9.16 -1.10 -7.73
N ILE A 164 -9.02 -1.37 -6.44
CA ILE A 164 -8.15 -2.46 -5.93
C ILE A 164 -8.61 -3.80 -6.50
N ASP A 165 -9.91 -4.08 -6.47
CA ASP A 165 -10.50 -5.29 -7.04
C ASP A 165 -10.31 -5.39 -8.56
N ARG A 166 -10.46 -4.27 -9.26
CA ARG A 166 -10.21 -4.15 -10.70
C ARG A 166 -8.76 -4.49 -11.06
N ILE A 167 -7.80 -4.04 -10.25
CA ILE A 167 -6.38 -4.36 -10.43
C ILE A 167 -6.13 -5.86 -10.21
N TRP A 168 -6.75 -6.46 -9.20
CA TRP A 168 -6.65 -7.90 -8.98
C TRP A 168 -7.27 -8.71 -10.12
N MET A 169 -8.43 -8.30 -10.63
CA MET A 169 -9.03 -8.94 -11.81
C MET A 169 -8.09 -8.89 -13.02
N ALA A 170 -7.48 -7.73 -13.28
CA ALA A 170 -6.51 -7.59 -14.37
C ALA A 170 -5.28 -8.50 -14.20
N TRP A 171 -4.81 -8.69 -12.98
CA TRP A 171 -3.72 -9.60 -12.67
C TRP A 171 -4.11 -11.07 -12.96
N ASN A 172 -5.32 -11.49 -12.53
CA ASN A 172 -5.84 -12.83 -12.84
C ASN A 172 -6.01 -13.06 -14.34
N GLU A 173 -6.50 -12.06 -15.11
CA GLU A 173 -6.70 -12.20 -16.56
C GLU A 173 -5.39 -12.32 -17.37
N GLN A 174 -4.25 -11.97 -16.78
CA GLN A 174 -2.94 -12.27 -17.34
C GLN A 174 -2.52 -13.74 -17.15
N GLY A 175 -3.39 -14.59 -16.60
CA GLY A 175 -3.17 -16.02 -16.38
C GLY A 175 -2.55 -16.37 -15.04
N HIS A 176 -2.34 -15.40 -14.16
CA HIS A 176 -1.84 -15.62 -12.82
C HIS A 176 -2.87 -16.33 -11.94
N LYS A 177 -2.38 -17.12 -10.97
CA LYS A 177 -3.21 -17.98 -10.14
C LYS A 177 -3.30 -17.48 -8.71
N ASN A 178 -4.50 -17.51 -8.16
CA ASN A 178 -4.72 -17.32 -6.74
C ASN A 178 -4.14 -18.50 -5.94
N PRO A 179 -3.87 -18.32 -4.63
CA PRO A 179 -3.39 -19.40 -3.77
C PRO A 179 -4.36 -20.60 -3.74
N THR A 180 -3.82 -21.79 -3.62
CA THR A 180 -4.62 -22.97 -3.30
C THR A 180 -4.63 -23.22 -1.79
N GLN A 181 -3.52 -22.87 -1.12
CA GLN A 181 -3.36 -23.04 0.32
C GLN A 181 -2.66 -21.81 0.92
N THR A 182 -2.97 -21.55 2.18
CA THR A 182 -2.27 -20.59 3.03
C THR A 182 -2.18 -21.15 4.46
N ASN A 183 -0.98 -21.10 5.05
CA ASN A 183 -0.72 -21.65 6.38
C ASN A 183 -1.25 -23.10 6.60
N GLY A 184 -1.11 -23.96 5.57
CA GLY A 184 -1.55 -25.35 5.62
C GLY A 184 -3.06 -25.56 5.56
N ARG A 185 -3.84 -24.52 5.25
CA ARG A 185 -5.29 -24.59 5.05
C ARG A 185 -5.64 -24.30 3.59
N ASN A 186 -6.74 -24.88 3.13
CA ASN A 186 -7.29 -24.52 1.83
C ASN A 186 -7.74 -23.04 1.86
N TRP A 187 -7.13 -22.21 1.02
CA TRP A 187 -7.38 -20.78 0.99
C TRP A 187 -8.83 -20.44 0.60
N SER A 188 -9.40 -21.18 -0.36
CA SER A 188 -10.74 -20.94 -0.87
C SER A 188 -11.85 -21.27 0.13
N ASP A 189 -11.60 -22.15 1.12
CA ASP A 189 -12.58 -22.52 2.15
C ASP A 189 -12.70 -21.46 3.27
N THR A 190 -11.78 -20.49 3.30
CA THR A 190 -11.83 -19.42 4.31
C THR A 190 -13.09 -18.60 4.15
N LYS A 191 -13.77 -18.37 5.27
CA LYS A 191 -15.02 -17.60 5.34
C LYS A 191 -14.83 -16.33 6.14
N PHE A 192 -15.50 -15.29 5.68
CA PHE A 192 -15.61 -14.01 6.37
C PHE A 192 -17.06 -13.68 6.70
N VAL A 193 -17.24 -12.85 7.70
CA VAL A 193 -18.57 -12.47 8.21
C VAL A 193 -18.92 -11.07 7.77
N TYR A 194 -20.12 -10.92 7.20
CA TYR A 194 -20.68 -9.65 6.75
C TYR A 194 -22.13 -9.51 7.22
N VAL A 195 -22.77 -8.39 6.83
CA VAL A 195 -24.18 -8.12 7.04
C VAL A 195 -24.85 -8.00 5.67
N SER A 196 -26.02 -8.62 5.50
CA SER A 196 -26.82 -8.51 4.28
C SER A 196 -27.61 -7.20 4.20
N GLY A 197 -28.19 -6.88 3.04
CA GLY A 197 -29.11 -5.75 2.86
C GLY A 197 -30.35 -5.78 3.76
N THR A 198 -30.65 -6.92 4.38
CA THR A 198 -31.75 -7.06 5.36
C THR A 198 -31.25 -7.03 6.82
N GLY A 199 -29.99 -6.68 7.06
CA GLY A 199 -29.40 -6.60 8.39
C GLY A 199 -29.04 -7.95 9.03
N LYS A 200 -29.08 -9.05 8.27
CA LYS A 200 -28.74 -10.38 8.78
C LYS A 200 -27.25 -10.67 8.62
N ARG A 201 -26.67 -11.36 9.62
CA ARG A 201 -25.32 -11.92 9.54
C ARG A 201 -25.24 -12.94 8.39
N VAL A 202 -24.24 -12.81 7.55
CA VAL A 202 -23.93 -13.76 6.47
C VAL A 202 -22.44 -14.15 6.51
N GLU A 203 -22.17 -15.39 6.17
CA GLU A 203 -20.82 -15.90 5.99
C GLU A 203 -20.59 -16.17 4.51
N LEU A 204 -19.54 -15.58 3.96
CA LEU A 204 -19.16 -15.72 2.56
C LEU A 204 -17.75 -16.33 2.48
N ALA A 205 -17.61 -17.33 1.64
CA ALA A 205 -16.35 -18.02 1.43
C ALA A 205 -15.61 -17.46 0.21
N ILE A 206 -14.29 -17.56 0.23
CA ILE A 206 -13.43 -17.09 -0.87
C ILE A 206 -13.74 -17.81 -2.19
N ASP A 207 -14.13 -19.08 -2.15
CA ASP A 207 -14.47 -19.87 -3.35
C ASP A 207 -15.56 -19.22 -4.20
N GLN A 208 -16.49 -18.47 -3.58
CA GLN A 208 -17.59 -17.78 -4.26
C GLN A 208 -17.09 -16.66 -5.19
N ILE A 209 -15.88 -16.13 -4.94
CA ILE A 209 -15.34 -14.95 -5.65
C ILE A 209 -13.91 -15.14 -6.18
N SER A 210 -13.31 -16.30 -5.97
CA SER A 210 -11.90 -16.54 -6.36
C SER A 210 -11.72 -16.72 -7.87
N ASN A 211 -12.78 -17.05 -8.60
CA ASN A 211 -12.75 -17.22 -10.04
C ASN A 211 -13.34 -15.98 -10.73
N SER A 212 -12.47 -15.13 -11.27
CA SER A 212 -12.88 -13.90 -11.96
C SER A 212 -13.86 -14.14 -13.12
N ALA A 213 -13.77 -15.28 -13.82
CA ALA A 213 -14.68 -15.63 -14.90
C ALA A 213 -16.12 -15.92 -14.46
N LYS A 214 -16.32 -16.22 -13.17
CA LYS A 214 -17.63 -16.54 -12.58
C LYS A 214 -18.24 -15.41 -11.77
N LEU A 215 -17.56 -14.27 -11.66
CA LEU A 215 -18.10 -13.11 -10.95
C LEU A 215 -19.37 -12.58 -11.65
N PRO A 216 -20.37 -12.12 -10.89
CA PRO A 216 -21.61 -11.57 -11.46
C PRO A 216 -21.44 -10.17 -12.08
N TYR A 217 -20.23 -9.60 -12.03
CA TYR A 217 -19.91 -8.28 -12.55
C TYR A 217 -18.66 -8.33 -13.44
N ARG A 218 -18.46 -7.23 -14.17
CA ARG A 218 -17.28 -6.96 -14.99
C ARG A 218 -16.93 -5.48 -14.84
N TYR A 219 -15.66 -5.16 -14.98
CA TYR A 219 -15.21 -3.79 -15.18
C TYR A 219 -15.23 -3.49 -16.68
N ASP A 220 -15.64 -2.29 -17.03
CA ASP A 220 -15.68 -1.79 -18.41
C ASP A 220 -14.29 -1.73 -19.05
N GLU A 221 -13.29 -1.33 -18.24
CA GLU A 221 -11.88 -1.31 -18.65
C GLU A 221 -10.97 -1.82 -17.53
N LEU A 222 -10.11 -2.76 -17.84
CA LEU A 222 -9.07 -3.23 -16.93
C LEU A 222 -7.77 -2.44 -17.12
N PRO A 223 -6.94 -2.27 -16.06
CA PRO A 223 -5.63 -1.68 -16.21
C PRO A 223 -4.83 -2.44 -17.26
N LYS A 224 -4.43 -1.74 -18.31
CA LYS A 224 -3.58 -2.33 -19.34
C LYS A 224 -2.21 -2.61 -18.74
N LYS A 225 -1.66 -3.79 -19.04
CA LYS A 225 -0.24 -4.05 -18.82
C LYS A 225 0.50 -2.85 -19.38
N THR A 226 1.11 -2.05 -18.53
CA THR A 226 2.01 -1.02 -19.02
C THR A 226 3.22 -1.79 -19.55
N LEU A 227 3.18 -2.17 -20.82
CA LEU A 227 4.40 -2.40 -21.56
C LEU A 227 5.15 -1.09 -21.36
N VAL A 228 6.25 -1.14 -20.62
CA VAL A 228 7.18 -0.03 -20.54
C VAL A 228 7.44 0.32 -21.99
N ALA A 229 6.85 1.42 -22.44
CA ALA A 229 7.11 1.87 -23.79
C ALA A 229 8.63 2.05 -23.85
N GLU A 230 9.29 1.37 -24.77
CA GLU A 230 10.73 1.50 -25.03
C GLU A 230 11.15 2.94 -25.42
N SER A 231 10.26 3.92 -25.27
CA SER A 231 10.43 5.30 -25.71
C SER A 231 10.90 6.30 -24.64
N SER A 232 11.24 5.84 -23.43
CA SER A 232 11.95 6.73 -22.49
C SER A 232 13.25 6.06 -22.03
N ARG A 233 14.27 6.16 -22.85
CA ARG A 233 15.65 5.99 -22.41
C ARG A 233 15.89 6.90 -21.20
N GLY A 234 15.87 6.34 -19.97
CA GLY A 234 16.29 7.02 -18.76
C GLY A 234 15.33 7.07 -17.56
N GLN A 235 14.12 6.54 -17.66
CA GLN A 235 13.24 6.43 -16.50
C GLN A 235 12.88 4.96 -16.23
N ASP A 236 13.83 4.22 -15.64
CA ASP A 236 13.50 2.94 -15.02
C ASP A 236 12.53 3.21 -13.88
N ARG A 237 11.28 2.77 -14.05
CA ARG A 237 10.29 2.79 -12.97
C ARG A 237 10.82 1.95 -11.83
N LEU A 238 11.01 2.57 -10.68
CA LEU A 238 11.13 1.85 -9.42
C LEU A 238 9.78 1.16 -9.18
N LEU A 239 9.74 -0.13 -9.48
CA LEU A 239 8.61 -0.96 -9.10
C LEU A 239 8.73 -1.19 -7.59
N LEU A 240 7.85 -0.59 -6.82
CA LEU A 240 7.68 -0.93 -5.42
C LEU A 240 7.24 -2.39 -5.39
N ARG A 241 8.11 -3.26 -4.93
CA ARG A 241 7.82 -4.67 -4.72
C ARG A 241 7.89 -4.95 -3.23
N SER A 242 6.77 -5.21 -2.60
CA SER A 242 6.77 -5.86 -1.30
C SER A 242 6.92 -7.36 -1.50
N VAL A 243 7.64 -8.01 -0.60
CA VAL A 243 7.86 -9.46 -0.61
C VAL A 243 7.35 -10.01 0.72
N ARG A 244 6.82 -11.22 0.67
CA ARG A 244 6.15 -11.86 1.82
C ARG A 244 7.07 -12.00 3.03
N PRO A 245 6.64 -11.61 4.24
CA PRO A 245 7.28 -12.06 5.47
C PRO A 245 7.19 -13.59 5.57
N GLY A 246 8.33 -14.28 5.62
CA GLY A 246 8.34 -15.74 5.88
C GLY A 246 8.64 -16.66 4.71
N THR A 247 8.87 -16.17 3.49
CA THR A 247 9.56 -16.98 2.46
C THR A 247 11.01 -17.22 2.89
N ALA A 248 11.56 -18.38 2.56
CA ALA A 248 12.84 -18.91 3.06
C ALA A 248 13.90 -17.86 3.41
N PRO A 249 14.59 -17.97 4.54
CA PRO A 249 15.56 -16.97 4.95
C PRO A 249 16.59 -16.80 3.85
N GLY A 250 16.50 -15.67 3.13
CA GLY A 250 17.56 -15.22 2.24
C GLY A 250 18.81 -14.94 3.08
N ASN A 251 19.97 -14.94 2.45
CA ASN A 251 21.19 -14.52 3.14
C ASN A 251 21.01 -13.05 3.56
N ARG A 252 21.14 -12.77 4.85
CA ARG A 252 21.13 -11.40 5.35
C ARG A 252 22.37 -10.69 4.85
N ALA A 253 22.18 -9.67 4.05
CA ALA A 253 23.25 -8.82 3.56
C ALA A 253 23.57 -7.66 4.53
N GLY A 254 22.60 -7.27 5.36
CA GLY A 254 22.81 -6.25 6.38
C GLY A 254 21.64 -6.17 7.36
N VAL A 255 21.92 -5.69 8.57
CA VAL A 255 20.91 -5.58 9.64
C VAL A 255 21.15 -4.31 10.48
N VAL A 256 20.05 -3.68 10.90
CA VAL A 256 19.99 -2.75 12.03
C VAL A 256 19.08 -3.37 13.06
N SER A 257 19.64 -3.70 14.21
CA SER A 257 18.90 -4.27 15.34
C SER A 257 18.50 -3.18 16.33
N GLY A 258 17.23 -3.15 16.70
CA GLY A 258 16.67 -2.22 17.67
C GLY A 258 15.78 -1.14 17.07
N PRO A 259 14.95 -0.52 17.91
CA PRO A 259 13.95 0.44 17.48
C PRO A 259 14.59 1.73 16.95
N ILE A 260 14.16 2.16 15.79
CA ILE A 260 14.53 3.41 15.14
C ILE A 260 13.36 4.38 15.34
N ALA A 261 13.57 5.42 16.14
CA ALA A 261 12.59 6.45 16.32
C ALA A 261 12.48 7.33 15.07
N LEU A 262 11.29 7.42 14.52
CA LEU A 262 10.97 8.23 13.34
C LEU A 262 10.30 9.53 13.82
N GLY A 263 10.95 10.65 13.56
CA GLY A 263 10.54 11.97 14.03
C GLY A 263 10.48 13.00 12.91
N GLN A 264 10.64 14.26 13.30
CA GLN A 264 10.53 15.44 12.42
C GLN A 264 11.74 15.65 11.50
N THR A 265 12.81 14.92 11.73
CA THR A 265 14.04 15.02 10.94
C THR A 265 14.41 13.70 10.28
N ALA A 266 15.15 13.79 9.19
CA ALA A 266 15.67 12.60 8.53
C ALA A 266 16.51 11.74 9.50
N GLN A 267 16.30 10.44 9.46
CA GLN A 267 17.03 9.44 10.24
C GLN A 267 17.85 8.58 9.29
N THR A 268 19.15 8.56 9.49
CA THR A 268 20.06 7.68 8.74
C THR A 268 20.63 6.62 9.65
N VAL A 269 20.47 5.37 9.26
CA VAL A 269 21.01 4.21 9.99
C VAL A 269 21.92 3.41 9.08
N LYS A 270 23.00 2.88 9.63
CA LYS A 270 23.94 2.03 8.91
C LYS A 270 23.53 0.57 9.03
N LEU A 271 23.53 -0.15 7.92
CA LEU A 271 23.31 -1.59 7.90
C LEU A 271 24.63 -2.30 8.20
N GLU A 272 24.69 -3.00 9.31
CA GLU A 272 25.84 -3.84 9.62
C GLU A 272 25.76 -5.15 8.80
N PRO A 273 26.76 -5.49 8.01
CA PRO A 273 26.76 -6.75 7.26
C PRO A 273 26.88 -7.92 8.23
N ALA A 274 26.09 -8.96 8.02
CA ALA A 274 26.17 -10.20 8.81
C ALA A 274 27.57 -10.83 8.71
N GLU A 275 28.21 -10.68 7.54
CA GLU A 275 29.57 -11.10 7.25
C GLU A 275 30.25 -10.05 6.34
N PRO A 276 31.57 -9.80 6.46
CA PRO A 276 32.24 -8.78 5.64
C PRO A 276 32.05 -8.94 4.13
N GLN A 277 31.96 -10.17 3.64
CA GLN A 277 31.72 -10.45 2.22
C GLN A 277 30.29 -10.12 1.77
N ASN A 278 29.34 -9.99 2.71
CA ASN A 278 27.93 -9.67 2.45
C ASN A 278 27.66 -8.16 2.35
N ARG A 279 28.70 -7.33 2.41
CA ARG A 279 28.53 -5.89 2.16
C ARG A 279 27.94 -5.66 0.77
N LEU A 280 27.00 -4.73 0.68
CA LEU A 280 26.28 -4.44 -0.57
C LEU A 280 27.24 -4.08 -1.71
N ILE A 281 28.32 -3.34 -1.42
CA ILE A 281 29.37 -3.01 -2.39
C ILE A 281 30.04 -4.25 -3.02
N ASN A 282 30.11 -5.36 -2.28
CA ASN A 282 30.68 -6.62 -2.75
C ASN A 282 29.67 -7.49 -3.50
N ILE A 283 28.40 -7.37 -3.15
CA ILE A 283 27.29 -8.14 -3.74
C ILE A 283 26.86 -7.50 -5.06
N ALA A 284 26.70 -6.19 -5.10
CA ALA A 284 26.15 -5.45 -6.22
C ALA A 284 26.83 -5.72 -7.58
N PRO A 285 28.18 -5.84 -7.69
CA PRO A 285 28.84 -6.12 -8.95
C PRO A 285 28.51 -7.50 -9.54
N ARG A 286 28.17 -8.46 -8.66
CA ARG A 286 27.83 -9.85 -9.02
C ARG A 286 26.34 -10.10 -9.07
N PHE A 287 25.54 -9.11 -8.67
CA PHE A 287 24.11 -9.22 -8.61
C PHE A 287 23.52 -9.01 -10.01
N GLU A 288 22.96 -10.05 -10.58
CA GLU A 288 22.19 -10.00 -11.81
C GLU A 288 20.71 -10.27 -11.48
N ILE A 289 19.81 -9.41 -11.92
CA ILE A 289 18.35 -9.62 -11.81
C ILE A 289 17.91 -10.87 -12.61
N ARG A 290 18.81 -11.39 -13.46
CA ARG A 290 18.59 -12.64 -14.19
C ARG A 290 18.73 -13.84 -13.25
N GLY A 291 17.69 -14.64 -13.12
CA GLY A 291 17.71 -15.86 -12.30
C GLY A 291 16.83 -15.82 -11.05
N GLY A 292 15.98 -14.80 -10.91
CA GLY A 292 15.01 -14.73 -9.81
C GLY A 292 15.56 -14.21 -8.48
N ARG A 293 16.85 -13.90 -8.37
CA ARG A 293 17.44 -13.28 -7.15
C ARG A 293 16.98 -11.83 -7.01
N ARG A 294 16.67 -11.42 -5.79
CA ARG A 294 16.19 -10.09 -5.46
C ARG A 294 16.86 -9.59 -4.19
N LEU A 295 17.18 -8.30 -4.16
CA LEU A 295 17.54 -7.60 -2.92
C LEU A 295 16.31 -6.92 -2.37
N VAL A 296 15.99 -7.23 -1.12
CA VAL A 296 14.78 -6.76 -0.44
C VAL A 296 15.17 -6.06 0.86
N LEU A 297 14.78 -4.82 0.98
CA LEU A 297 14.88 -4.04 2.22
C LEU A 297 13.61 -4.26 3.02
N VAL A 298 13.76 -4.76 4.24
CA VAL A 298 12.67 -5.12 5.14
C VAL A 298 12.70 -4.19 6.36
N LEU A 299 11.61 -3.48 6.60
CA LEU A 299 11.38 -2.70 7.80
C LEU A 299 10.42 -3.49 8.70
N ASN A 300 10.95 -4.03 9.80
CA ASN A 300 10.18 -4.82 10.76
C ASN A 300 9.63 -3.93 11.87
N GLY A 301 8.49 -4.32 12.45
CA GLY A 301 7.94 -3.66 13.63
C GLY A 301 7.60 -2.18 13.40
N VAL A 302 7.14 -1.83 12.20
CA VAL A 302 6.67 -0.48 11.90
C VAL A 302 5.37 -0.24 12.66
N GLN A 303 5.37 0.74 13.54
CA GLN A 303 4.23 1.05 14.40
C GLN A 303 4.23 2.51 14.84
N ALA A 304 3.07 2.99 15.23
CA ALA A 304 2.89 4.29 15.89
C ALA A 304 1.83 4.18 16.99
N SER A 305 1.88 5.04 18.02
CA SER A 305 0.87 5.05 19.08
C SER A 305 -0.48 5.60 18.61
N ALA A 306 -0.45 6.47 17.60
CA ALA A 306 -1.59 7.00 16.84
C ALA A 306 -1.12 7.35 15.42
N ASP A 307 -2.01 7.86 14.55
CA ASP A 307 -1.60 8.33 13.21
C ASP A 307 -0.48 9.39 13.35
N PRO A 308 0.74 9.13 12.85
CA PRO A 308 1.84 10.09 12.93
C PRO A 308 1.65 11.30 12.01
N ARG A 309 0.58 11.32 11.24
CA ARG A 309 0.23 12.39 10.28
C ARG A 309 1.37 12.71 9.30
N THR A 310 2.22 11.72 9.03
CA THR A 310 3.32 11.81 8.06
C THR A 310 3.62 10.46 7.44
N THR A 311 4.32 10.50 6.34
CA THR A 311 4.96 9.36 5.70
C THR A 311 6.45 9.62 5.60
N TYR A 312 7.25 8.61 5.29
CA TYR A 312 8.69 8.76 5.15
C TYR A 312 9.14 8.26 3.79
N GLU A 313 9.85 9.10 3.05
CA GLU A 313 10.61 8.65 1.89
C GLU A 313 11.79 7.81 2.37
N VAL A 314 11.99 6.65 1.76
CA VAL A 314 13.07 5.70 2.08
C VAL A 314 14.13 5.79 1.00
N TYR A 315 15.38 5.94 1.41
CA TYR A 315 16.53 6.04 0.53
C TYR A 315 17.61 5.03 0.91
N LEU A 316 18.28 4.47 -0.08
CA LEU A 316 19.44 3.60 0.08
C LEU A 316 20.73 4.37 -0.26
N ASP A 317 21.72 4.35 0.63
CA ASP A 317 23.03 5.00 0.47
C ASP A 317 22.94 6.49 0.08
N LEU A 318 21.98 7.22 0.63
CA LEU A 318 21.87 8.66 0.40
C LEU A 318 23.15 9.37 0.86
N PRO A 319 23.87 10.10 -0.01
CA PRO A 319 25.10 10.79 0.38
C PRO A 319 24.85 11.83 1.48
N ALA A 320 25.78 11.96 2.42
CA ALA A 320 25.67 12.95 3.49
C ALA A 320 25.54 14.37 2.89
N GLY A 321 24.53 15.11 3.35
CA GLY A 321 24.23 16.45 2.87
C GLY A 321 23.56 16.55 1.51
N ALA A 322 23.28 15.41 0.83
CA ALA A 322 22.52 15.41 -0.40
C ALA A 322 21.06 15.85 -0.14
N SER A 323 20.52 16.65 -1.06
CA SER A 323 19.08 16.95 -1.04
C SER A 323 18.30 15.70 -1.47
N PRO A 324 17.38 15.18 -0.66
CA PRO A 324 16.51 14.08 -1.05
C PRO A 324 15.80 14.33 -2.38
N ALA A 325 15.35 15.56 -2.63
CA ALA A 325 14.67 15.95 -3.87
C ALA A 325 15.52 15.80 -5.15
N ALA A 326 16.85 15.75 -5.03
CA ALA A 326 17.79 15.58 -6.15
C ALA A 326 18.42 14.18 -6.17
N ALA A 327 17.96 13.26 -5.33
CA ALA A 327 18.58 11.94 -5.12
C ALA A 327 17.68 10.79 -5.60
N ASP A 328 17.00 10.95 -6.72
CA ASP A 328 16.06 9.96 -7.28
C ASP A 328 16.71 8.57 -7.52
N ASP A 329 18.00 8.51 -7.81
CA ASP A 329 18.71 7.24 -7.95
C ASP A 329 18.79 6.43 -6.66
N HIS A 330 18.70 7.08 -5.52
CA HIS A 330 18.76 6.50 -4.17
C HIS A 330 17.37 6.18 -3.60
N TYR A 331 16.31 6.68 -4.24
CA TYR A 331 14.94 6.53 -3.75
C TYR A 331 14.47 5.09 -3.84
N VAL A 332 13.96 4.58 -2.71
CA VAL A 332 13.47 3.20 -2.55
C VAL A 332 11.96 3.14 -2.58
N GLY A 333 11.28 4.04 -1.86
CA GLY A 333 9.84 4.04 -1.77
C GLY A 333 9.30 4.93 -0.67
N LEU A 334 7.99 4.85 -0.43
CA LEU A 334 7.28 5.64 0.56
C LEU A 334 6.74 4.73 1.66
N LEU A 335 7.19 4.94 2.90
CA LEU A 335 6.70 4.26 4.09
C LEU A 335 5.48 5.00 4.64
N ASN A 336 4.35 4.31 4.76
CA ASN A 336 3.13 4.79 5.41
C ASN A 336 2.79 3.97 6.66
N PHE A 337 1.90 4.51 7.51
CA PHE A 337 1.48 3.90 8.77
C PHE A 337 0.02 3.44 8.75
N PHE A 338 -0.60 3.33 7.59
CA PHE A 338 -1.95 2.79 7.50
C PHE A 338 -1.97 1.35 8.04
N GLY A 339 -2.85 1.08 9.00
CA GLY A 339 -2.92 -0.20 9.70
C GLY A 339 -1.79 -0.47 10.74
N ALA A 340 -0.88 0.49 10.98
CA ALA A 340 0.26 0.32 11.90
C ALA A 340 0.11 1.07 13.23
N SER A 341 -0.98 1.82 13.46
CA SER A 341 -1.19 2.55 14.71
C SER A 341 -2.01 1.76 15.72
N SER A 342 -1.64 1.84 17.00
CA SER A 342 -2.24 1.07 18.08
C SER A 342 -3.66 1.53 18.44
N ASP A 343 -4.04 2.76 18.13
CA ASP A 343 -5.38 3.31 18.31
C ASP A 343 -6.38 2.77 17.28
N GLN A 344 -5.91 2.08 16.25
CA GLN A 344 -6.76 1.51 15.21
C GLN A 344 -7.42 0.17 15.59
N GLY A 345 -7.41 -0.23 16.86
CA GLY A 345 -8.08 -1.44 17.36
C GLY A 345 -7.46 -2.76 16.89
N HIS A 346 -6.39 -2.69 16.11
CA HIS A 346 -5.68 -3.82 15.53
C HIS A 346 -4.18 -3.70 15.76
N SER A 347 -3.79 -3.60 17.02
CA SER A 347 -2.40 -3.79 17.40
C SER A 347 -1.97 -5.18 16.91
N MET A 348 -1.35 -5.26 15.77
CA MET A 348 -0.50 -6.38 15.42
C MET A 348 0.56 -6.46 16.52
N HIS A 349 0.50 -7.48 17.38
CA HIS A 349 1.55 -7.72 18.36
C HIS A 349 2.88 -7.83 17.61
N GLY A 350 3.70 -6.75 17.63
CA GLY A 350 4.97 -6.67 16.93
C GLY A 350 5.08 -5.65 15.80
N GLY A 351 4.01 -4.93 15.47
CA GLY A 351 4.01 -3.91 14.39
C GLY A 351 3.90 -4.50 12.99
N LYS A 352 3.78 -3.63 11.98
CA LYS A 352 3.69 -3.97 10.55
C LYS A 352 5.08 -4.25 9.98
N THR A 353 5.20 -5.22 9.09
CA THR A 353 6.41 -5.41 8.26
C THR A 353 6.16 -4.76 6.90
N VAL A 354 7.11 -3.95 6.45
CA VAL A 354 7.09 -3.31 5.13
C VAL A 354 8.34 -3.72 4.38
N GLU A 355 8.18 -4.15 3.14
CA GLU A 355 9.26 -4.65 2.30
C GLU A 355 9.36 -3.86 1.01
N PHE A 356 10.58 -3.52 0.61
CA PHE A 356 10.88 -2.83 -0.64
C PHE A 356 11.88 -3.63 -1.45
N GLU A 357 11.60 -3.91 -2.71
CA GLU A 357 12.61 -4.45 -3.61
C GLU A 357 13.59 -3.34 -4.02
N VAL A 358 14.86 -3.53 -3.73
CA VAL A 358 15.90 -2.53 -3.98
C VAL A 358 16.89 -2.92 -5.08
N SER A 359 16.67 -4.03 -5.80
CA SER A 359 17.57 -4.51 -6.85
C SER A 359 17.86 -3.47 -7.92
N ALA A 360 16.83 -2.76 -8.38
CA ALA A 360 16.98 -1.70 -9.39
C ALA A 360 17.76 -0.49 -8.86
N VAL A 361 17.52 -0.10 -7.60
CA VAL A 361 18.29 0.98 -6.93
C VAL A 361 19.74 0.59 -6.83
N VAL A 362 20.05 -0.62 -6.35
CA VAL A 362 21.42 -1.12 -6.24
C VAL A 362 22.11 -1.17 -7.58
N GLN A 363 21.42 -1.54 -8.66
CA GLN A 363 21.99 -1.52 -10.01
C GLN A 363 22.32 -0.10 -10.49
N LYS A 364 21.44 0.87 -10.24
CA LYS A 364 21.69 2.29 -10.56
C LYS A 364 22.89 2.85 -9.78
N LEU A 365 23.07 2.38 -8.54
CA LEU A 365 24.14 2.82 -7.66
C LEU A 365 25.46 2.04 -7.87
N ARG A 366 25.54 1.09 -8.80
CA ARG A 366 26.79 0.35 -9.09
C ARG A 366 27.97 1.32 -9.28
N GLY A 367 29.06 1.07 -8.55
CA GLY A 367 30.24 1.93 -8.54
C GLY A 367 30.13 3.22 -7.74
N ARG A 368 28.95 3.49 -7.15
CA ARG A 368 28.70 4.65 -6.26
C ARG A 368 28.27 4.22 -4.86
N LEU A 369 28.10 2.91 -4.62
CA LEU A 369 27.76 2.37 -3.30
C LEU A 369 28.84 2.68 -2.29
N GLN A 370 28.42 3.05 -1.08
CA GLN A 370 29.31 3.30 0.03
C GLN A 370 29.85 1.98 0.62
N GLU A 371 31.01 2.03 1.27
CA GLU A 371 31.57 0.87 1.96
C GLU A 371 30.64 0.38 3.08
N GLU A 372 30.00 1.32 3.78
CA GLU A 372 28.99 1.08 4.79
C GLU A 372 27.63 1.47 4.21
N THR A 373 26.83 0.48 3.86
CA THR A 373 25.47 0.69 3.37
C THR A 373 24.61 1.39 4.41
N SER A 374 23.86 2.39 4.01
CA SER A 374 22.96 3.13 4.90
C SER A 374 21.53 3.19 4.36
N VAL A 375 20.57 3.30 5.26
CA VAL A 375 19.16 3.59 4.95
C VAL A 375 18.80 4.92 5.59
N THR A 376 18.25 5.82 4.79
CA THR A 376 17.77 7.12 5.28
C THR A 376 16.27 7.20 5.13
N LEU A 377 15.58 7.54 6.23
CA LEU A 377 14.14 7.77 6.26
C LEU A 377 13.92 9.27 6.43
N VAL A 378 13.30 9.90 5.43
CA VAL A 378 13.09 11.34 5.37
C VAL A 378 11.60 11.63 5.52
N PRO A 379 11.16 12.37 6.55
CA PRO A 379 9.77 12.72 6.71
C PRO A 379 9.28 13.58 5.54
N VAL A 380 8.08 13.32 5.07
CA VAL A 380 7.44 14.12 4.03
C VAL A 380 6.81 15.35 4.67
N GLY A 381 7.30 16.52 4.29
CA GLY A 381 6.87 17.80 4.89
C GLY A 381 7.43 18.00 6.30
N GLN A 382 6.69 18.74 7.11
CA GLN A 382 7.03 18.94 8.54
C GLN A 382 5.97 18.24 9.40
N PRO A 383 6.32 17.13 10.07
CA PRO A 383 5.42 16.50 11.02
C PRO A 383 4.93 17.51 12.05
N ALA A 384 3.64 17.45 12.40
CA ALA A 384 3.11 18.31 13.43
C ALA A 384 3.85 18.08 14.75
N ALA A 385 4.05 19.14 15.55
CA ALA A 385 4.79 19.05 16.81
C ALA A 385 4.16 18.08 17.83
N ASP A 386 2.85 17.87 17.70
CA ASP A 386 2.03 16.93 18.50
C ASP A 386 1.80 15.58 17.80
N ALA A 387 2.52 15.30 16.69
CA ALA A 387 2.40 14.03 16.01
C ALA A 387 2.83 12.86 16.90
N ALA A 388 2.10 11.75 16.78
CA ALA A 388 2.43 10.55 17.53
C ALA A 388 3.82 10.02 17.15
N PRO A 389 4.61 9.53 18.13
CA PRO A 389 5.88 8.88 17.84
C PRO A 389 5.68 7.65 16.94
N ALA A 390 6.47 7.57 15.89
CA ALA A 390 6.53 6.41 14.99
C ALA A 390 7.86 5.69 15.18
N ILE A 391 7.85 4.37 15.00
CA ILE A 391 9.00 3.50 15.23
C ILE A 391 9.09 2.49 14.08
N ALA A 392 10.32 2.23 13.61
CA ALA A 392 10.66 0.99 12.91
C ALA A 392 11.45 0.12 13.88
N GLY A 393 11.02 -1.10 14.15
CA GLY A 393 11.65 -2.00 15.13
C GLY A 393 13.00 -2.54 14.69
N GLY A 394 13.26 -2.54 13.39
CA GLY A 394 14.54 -2.90 12.79
C GLY A 394 14.50 -2.83 11.27
N ILE A 395 15.67 -2.80 10.64
CA ILE A 395 15.82 -2.81 9.18
C ILE A 395 16.75 -3.94 8.79
N GLU A 396 16.38 -4.73 7.80
CA GLU A 396 17.17 -5.83 7.27
C GLU A 396 17.27 -5.74 5.75
N LEU A 397 18.42 -6.06 5.19
CA LEU A 397 18.61 -6.24 3.76
C LEU A 397 18.81 -7.72 3.47
N HIS A 398 17.97 -8.28 2.62
CA HIS A 398 17.98 -9.70 2.25
C HIS A 398 18.33 -9.89 0.78
N ASP A 399 19.14 -10.91 0.50
CA ASP A 399 19.34 -11.48 -0.82
C ASP A 399 18.48 -12.75 -0.92
N ARG A 400 17.40 -12.71 -1.71
CA ARG A 400 16.38 -13.77 -1.85
C ARG A 400 16.32 -14.32 -3.26
#